data_cd34970249b98e944a5a6b39f2962500
#
_entry.id   cd34970249b98e944a5a6b39f2962500
#
_cell.length_a   1.000
_cell.length_b   1.000
_cell.length_c   1.000
_cell.angle_alpha   90.00
_cell.angle_beta   90.00
_cell.angle_gamma   90.00
#
_symmetry.space_group_name_H-M   'P 1'
#
loop_
_entity.id
_entity.type
_entity.pdbx_description
1 polymer ?
#
loop_
_entity_poly.entity_id
_entity_poly.type
_entity_poly.pdbx_seq_one_letter_code
_entity_poly.pdbx_strand_id
1 'polypeptide(L)'
;MALYPKAVLVPVTIVASCVCLSVVSTAQISRTDPVQVKPPLLRTIDPPSPDAAATDLEKRADELHGQKLYFDAIDYYRAALGKLSIPADQAKILNKICRTQLVMTRWHDGKKTCQQAIKANRKFPDPYNNLGVALYEEKKYGAAIKQYRKAIELDDSAASFYSNLGAALFSKKKFEESAKAYQRALELDPDVFERSSRQGVQAQVPRPEDRARYDYTVAKLYAKMGFSERSLEYLRKAMEEGYKDFKDAYKDEEFAELRKDKRFTELMAMKNPALPE
;
A
#
# COMPACT_ATOMS: atom_id res chain seq x y z
N MET A 1 -12.37 -69.57 -5.21
CA MET A 1 -12.67 -70.53 -4.08
C MET A 1 -12.91 -69.64 -2.90
N ALA A 2 -14.18 -69.40 -2.56
CA ALA A 2 -14.97 -70.11 -1.58
C ALA A 2 -14.44 -69.87 -0.16
N LEU A 3 -15.17 -69.42 0.86
CA LEU A 3 -16.57 -69.56 1.23
C LEU A 3 -16.86 -68.64 2.45
N TYR A 4 -18.03 -68.04 2.49
CA TYR A 4 -18.67 -67.56 3.72
C TYR A 4 -19.09 -68.80 4.60
N PRO A 5 -19.30 -68.65 5.90
CA PRO A 5 -20.65 -68.82 6.40
C PRO A 5 -21.07 -67.94 7.60
N LYS A 6 -22.26 -67.43 7.52
CA LYS A 6 -23.52 -67.79 8.28
C LYS A 6 -23.64 -67.14 9.67
N ALA A 7 -24.71 -66.37 9.73
CA ALA A 7 -25.41 -65.86 10.89
C ALA A 7 -25.90 -66.86 11.85
N VAL A 8 -25.93 -66.54 13.16
CA VAL A 8 -26.73 -67.22 14.19
C VAL A 8 -27.56 -66.17 14.92
N LEU A 9 -28.88 -66.28 14.74
CA LEU A 9 -29.89 -65.64 15.58
C LEU A 9 -30.13 -66.49 16.80
N VAL A 10 -30.31 -65.97 17.99
CA VAL A 10 -31.03 -66.55 19.15
C VAL A 10 -31.64 -65.43 20.00
N PRO A 11 -32.70 -65.62 20.77
CA PRO A 11 -33.84 -64.73 20.75
C PRO A 11 -34.13 -63.96 22.04
N VAL A 12 -35.07 -63.08 21.90
CA VAL A 12 -35.87 -62.28 22.81
C VAL A 12 -36.19 -62.92 24.16
N THR A 13 -35.96 -62.17 25.25
CA THR A 13 -36.82 -62.31 26.45
C THR A 13 -37.19 -60.85 26.90
N ILE A 14 -38.53 -60.69 26.90
CA ILE A 14 -39.24 -59.52 27.42
C ILE A 14 -39.33 -59.67 28.94
N VAL A 15 -38.95 -58.68 29.70
CA VAL A 15 -39.42 -58.40 31.04
C VAL A 15 -39.85 -56.94 31.13
N ALA A 16 -41.15 -56.78 31.30
CA ALA A 16 -41.79 -55.53 31.62
C ALA A 16 -41.65 -55.22 33.10
N SER A 17 -41.32 -54.01 33.48
CA SER A 17 -41.94 -53.39 34.64
C SER A 17 -41.51 -51.95 34.84
N CYS A 18 -42.51 -51.15 35.05
CA CYS A 18 -42.64 -49.93 35.84
C CYS A 18 -42.14 -48.62 35.31
N VAL A 19 -43.11 -47.91 34.93
CA VAL A 19 -43.42 -46.49 34.86
C VAL A 19 -42.68 -45.67 35.91
N CYS A 20 -41.88 -44.67 35.41
CA CYS A 20 -41.73 -43.37 36.07
C CYS A 20 -41.79 -42.32 34.98
N LEU A 21 -42.91 -41.62 34.95
CA LEU A 21 -43.06 -40.40 34.16
C LEU A 21 -42.10 -39.30 34.67
N SER A 22 -41.03 -39.06 33.97
CA SER A 22 -40.33 -37.80 34.03
C SER A 22 -40.59 -37.08 32.70
N VAL A 23 -41.37 -36.03 32.80
CA VAL A 23 -41.62 -35.08 31.73
C VAL A 23 -40.29 -34.42 31.37
N VAL A 24 -39.61 -34.94 30.36
CA VAL A 24 -38.50 -34.25 29.73
C VAL A 24 -39.12 -33.28 28.74
N SER A 25 -39.20 -32.02 29.19
CA SER A 25 -39.49 -30.89 28.32
C SER A 25 -38.46 -30.88 27.20
N THR A 26 -38.85 -31.26 26.00
CA THR A 26 -38.08 -31.01 24.78
C THR A 26 -38.10 -29.51 24.52
N ALA A 27 -37.15 -28.79 25.13
CA ALA A 27 -36.82 -27.47 24.67
C ALA A 27 -36.34 -27.62 23.24
N GLN A 28 -37.17 -27.31 22.28
CA GLN A 28 -36.77 -27.03 20.90
C GLN A 28 -35.86 -25.84 20.92
N ILE A 29 -34.56 -26.09 20.91
CA ILE A 29 -33.58 -25.06 20.64
C ILE A 29 -33.77 -24.69 19.16
N SER A 30 -34.60 -23.70 18.93
CA SER A 30 -34.63 -22.96 17.69
C SER A 30 -33.29 -22.26 17.54
N ARG A 31 -32.34 -22.92 16.89
CA ARG A 31 -31.10 -22.26 16.42
C ARG A 31 -31.44 -21.39 15.23
N THR A 32 -32.03 -20.26 15.49
CA THR A 32 -31.87 -19.09 14.64
C THR A 32 -30.81 -18.25 15.31
N ASP A 33 -29.52 -18.56 15.04
CA ASP A 33 -28.49 -17.60 15.24
C ASP A 33 -28.93 -16.36 14.42
N PRO A 34 -29.09 -15.20 15.05
CA PRO A 34 -29.35 -14.02 14.28
C PRO A 34 -28.15 -13.84 13.36
N VAL A 35 -28.39 -13.97 12.05
CA VAL A 35 -27.43 -13.53 11.06
C VAL A 35 -27.09 -12.10 11.48
N GLN A 36 -25.88 -11.91 12.01
CA GLN A 36 -25.37 -10.58 12.26
C GLN A 36 -25.19 -9.94 10.89
N VAL A 37 -26.27 -9.39 10.36
CA VAL A 37 -26.21 -8.45 9.28
C VAL A 37 -25.39 -7.30 9.86
N LYS A 38 -24.10 -7.20 9.44
CA LYS A 38 -23.34 -5.99 9.71
C LYS A 38 -24.24 -4.84 9.33
N PRO A 39 -24.54 -3.90 10.25
CA PRO A 39 -25.37 -2.77 9.90
C PRO A 39 -24.73 -2.14 8.64
N PRO A 40 -25.52 -1.77 7.64
CA PRO A 40 -24.97 -1.05 6.51
C PRO A 40 -24.13 0.08 7.09
N LEU A 41 -22.90 0.23 6.61
CA LEU A 41 -22.02 1.33 7.03
C LEU A 41 -22.87 2.58 6.94
N LEU A 42 -23.27 3.12 8.08
CA LEU A 42 -24.11 4.30 8.18
C LEU A 42 -23.33 5.39 7.45
N ARG A 43 -23.79 5.76 6.26
CA ARG A 43 -23.26 6.93 5.59
C ARG A 43 -23.65 8.13 6.45
N THR A 44 -22.63 8.79 6.95
CA THR A 44 -22.81 9.99 7.79
C THR A 44 -23.01 11.25 6.94
N ILE A 45 -22.89 11.12 5.63
CA ILE A 45 -22.91 12.24 4.67
C ILE A 45 -24.09 12.04 3.71
N ASP A 46 -24.80 13.13 3.42
CA ASP A 46 -25.87 13.14 2.43
C ASP A 46 -25.35 12.70 1.05
N PRO A 47 -26.16 12.00 0.25
CA PRO A 47 -25.77 11.63 -1.10
C PRO A 47 -25.54 12.85 -1.98
N PRO A 48 -24.69 12.74 -3.04
CA PRO A 48 -24.49 13.83 -3.98
C PRO A 48 -25.82 14.32 -4.58
N SER A 49 -26.05 15.63 -4.55
CA SER A 49 -27.24 16.22 -5.18
C SER A 49 -27.19 16.01 -6.71
N PRO A 50 -28.29 15.55 -7.33
CA PRO A 50 -28.36 15.38 -8.77
C PRO A 50 -28.25 16.73 -9.53
N ASP A 51 -28.59 17.85 -8.89
CA ASP A 51 -28.58 19.19 -9.52
C ASP A 51 -27.24 19.92 -9.32
N ALA A 52 -26.34 19.43 -8.46
CA ALA A 52 -25.06 20.07 -8.21
C ALA A 52 -24.17 20.06 -9.47
N ALA A 53 -23.38 21.13 -9.66
CA ALA A 53 -22.38 21.20 -10.73
C ALA A 53 -21.24 20.20 -10.53
N ALA A 54 -20.60 19.75 -11.62
CA ALA A 54 -19.48 18.83 -11.56
C ALA A 54 -18.34 19.37 -10.69
N THR A 55 -18.05 20.67 -10.77
CA THR A 55 -17.01 21.35 -9.98
C THR A 55 -17.30 21.34 -8.48
N ASP A 56 -18.56 21.51 -8.09
CA ASP A 56 -18.95 21.52 -6.68
C ASP A 56 -18.90 20.12 -6.09
N LEU A 57 -19.31 19.13 -6.88
CA LEU A 57 -19.23 17.71 -6.53
C LEU A 57 -17.75 17.28 -6.39
N GLU A 58 -16.87 17.70 -7.31
CA GLU A 58 -15.44 17.43 -7.24
C GLU A 58 -14.81 18.05 -5.98
N LYS A 59 -15.09 19.33 -5.73
CA LYS A 59 -14.60 20.04 -4.55
C LYS A 59 -15.04 19.33 -3.27
N ARG A 60 -16.32 18.98 -3.17
CA ARG A 60 -16.83 18.25 -2.00
C ARG A 60 -16.16 16.89 -1.85
N ALA A 61 -15.91 16.17 -2.93
CA ALA A 61 -15.18 14.91 -2.93
C ALA A 61 -13.74 15.09 -2.43
N ASP A 62 -13.05 16.16 -2.82
CA ASP A 62 -11.69 16.47 -2.34
C ASP A 62 -11.68 16.74 -0.83
N GLU A 63 -12.67 17.46 -0.31
CA GLU A 63 -12.85 17.69 1.14
C GLU A 63 -13.05 16.38 1.90
N LEU A 64 -13.97 15.54 1.40
CA LEU A 64 -14.28 14.23 2.01
C LEU A 64 -13.06 13.30 1.97
N HIS A 65 -12.30 13.32 0.88
CA HIS A 65 -11.04 12.59 0.78
C HIS A 65 -10.03 13.07 1.84
N GLY A 66 -9.91 14.39 2.04
CA GLY A 66 -9.05 14.99 3.07
C GLY A 66 -9.47 14.58 4.49
N GLN A 67 -10.77 14.42 4.72
CA GLN A 67 -11.36 13.92 5.96
C GLN A 67 -11.27 12.39 6.11
N LYS A 68 -10.66 11.68 5.14
CA LYS A 68 -10.56 10.21 5.08
C LYS A 68 -11.90 9.48 4.94
N LEU A 69 -12.95 10.19 4.55
CA LEU A 69 -14.28 9.65 4.22
C LEU A 69 -14.27 9.14 2.77
N TYR A 70 -13.44 8.15 2.51
CA TYR A 70 -13.08 7.72 1.16
C TYR A 70 -14.25 7.15 0.35
N PHE A 71 -15.19 6.44 0.98
CA PHE A 71 -16.36 5.91 0.28
C PHE A 71 -17.25 7.03 -0.23
N ASP A 72 -17.54 8.01 0.63
CA ASP A 72 -18.33 9.16 0.28
C ASP A 72 -17.63 10.02 -0.79
N ALA A 73 -16.30 10.22 -0.65
CA ALA A 73 -15.50 10.90 -1.66
C ALA A 73 -15.63 10.24 -3.05
N ILE A 74 -15.57 8.90 -3.12
CA ILE A 74 -15.73 8.16 -4.39
C ILE A 74 -17.12 8.36 -4.97
N ASP A 75 -18.17 8.41 -4.16
CA ASP A 75 -19.54 8.62 -4.66
C ASP A 75 -19.70 10.03 -5.24
N TYR A 76 -19.13 11.04 -4.57
CA TYR A 76 -19.14 12.42 -5.08
C TYR A 76 -18.29 12.56 -6.35
N TYR A 77 -17.11 11.92 -6.43
CA TYR A 77 -16.33 11.87 -7.68
C TYR A 77 -17.10 11.19 -8.81
N ARG A 78 -17.83 10.10 -8.54
CA ARG A 78 -18.64 9.42 -9.55
C ARG A 78 -19.78 10.29 -10.04
N ALA A 79 -20.44 11.03 -9.14
CA ALA A 79 -21.46 11.99 -9.51
C ALA A 79 -20.88 13.10 -10.39
N ALA A 80 -19.70 13.65 -10.04
CA ALA A 80 -19.00 14.62 -10.87
C ALA A 80 -18.66 14.05 -12.25
N LEU A 81 -18.10 12.83 -12.30
CA LEU A 81 -17.73 12.13 -13.53
C LEU A 81 -18.91 11.98 -14.50
N GLY A 82 -20.10 11.65 -13.96
CA GLY A 82 -21.32 11.49 -14.77
C GLY A 82 -21.79 12.76 -15.45
N LYS A 83 -21.31 13.93 -15.03
CA LYS A 83 -21.65 15.24 -15.61
C LYS A 83 -20.62 15.76 -16.61
N LEU A 84 -19.47 15.06 -16.75
CA LEU A 84 -18.38 15.49 -17.62
C LEU A 84 -18.48 14.82 -18.99
N SER A 85 -18.34 15.60 -20.05
CA SER A 85 -18.30 15.11 -21.44
C SER A 85 -16.91 15.13 -22.03
N ILE A 86 -15.99 15.96 -21.48
CA ILE A 86 -14.63 16.12 -22.00
C ILE A 86 -13.74 14.99 -21.46
N PRO A 87 -13.11 14.16 -22.34
CA PRO A 87 -12.31 13.02 -21.88
C PRO A 87 -11.14 13.41 -20.98
N ALA A 88 -10.50 14.55 -21.20
CA ALA A 88 -9.41 15.03 -20.39
C ALA A 88 -9.85 15.33 -18.93
N ASP A 89 -11.05 15.89 -18.75
CA ASP A 89 -11.59 16.17 -17.42
C ASP A 89 -12.10 14.89 -16.75
N GLN A 90 -12.69 13.98 -17.52
CA GLN A 90 -13.03 12.64 -17.03
C GLN A 90 -11.76 11.90 -16.51
N ALA A 91 -10.63 12.03 -17.21
CA ALA A 91 -9.38 11.40 -16.79
C ALA A 91 -8.89 11.93 -15.44
N LYS A 92 -9.06 13.23 -15.16
CA LYS A 92 -8.69 13.83 -13.86
C LYS A 92 -9.53 13.23 -12.72
N ILE A 93 -10.84 13.16 -12.89
CA ILE A 93 -11.74 12.59 -11.88
C ILE A 93 -11.48 11.09 -11.69
N LEU A 94 -11.31 10.34 -12.79
CA LEU A 94 -10.96 8.92 -12.72
C LEU A 94 -9.63 8.71 -11.98
N ASN A 95 -8.64 9.58 -12.17
CA ASN A 95 -7.38 9.52 -11.43
C ASN A 95 -7.59 9.78 -9.93
N LYS A 96 -8.44 10.72 -9.54
CA LYS A 96 -8.81 10.96 -8.13
C LYS A 96 -9.51 9.74 -7.52
N ILE A 97 -10.42 9.10 -8.23
CA ILE A 97 -11.05 7.84 -7.79
C ILE A 97 -10.00 6.74 -7.64
N CYS A 98 -9.14 6.55 -8.66
CA CYS A 98 -8.06 5.56 -8.60
C CYS A 98 -7.20 5.78 -7.36
N ARG A 99 -6.67 6.99 -7.14
CA ARG A 99 -5.85 7.35 -5.97
C ARG A 99 -6.57 7.03 -4.66
N THR A 100 -7.84 7.39 -4.54
CA THR A 100 -8.65 7.11 -3.36
C THR A 100 -8.78 5.60 -3.11
N GLN A 101 -9.02 4.82 -4.18
CA GLN A 101 -9.08 3.35 -4.08
C GLN A 101 -7.75 2.73 -3.64
N LEU A 102 -6.62 3.26 -4.12
CA LEU A 102 -5.28 2.81 -3.71
C LEU A 102 -5.00 3.12 -2.24
N VAL A 103 -5.37 4.31 -1.75
CA VAL A 103 -5.27 4.66 -0.33
C VAL A 103 -6.10 3.70 0.55
N MET A 104 -7.24 3.24 0.03
CA MET A 104 -8.08 2.22 0.68
C MET A 104 -7.54 0.79 0.52
N THR A 105 -6.36 0.59 -0.04
CA THR A 105 -5.78 -0.74 -0.37
C THR A 105 -6.62 -1.58 -1.33
N ARG A 106 -7.54 -0.96 -2.07
CA ARG A 106 -8.38 -1.62 -3.08
C ARG A 106 -7.63 -1.70 -4.42
N TRP A 107 -6.53 -2.45 -4.44
CA TRP A 107 -5.57 -2.49 -5.54
C TRP A 107 -6.19 -2.86 -6.89
N HIS A 108 -7.09 -3.86 -6.89
CA HIS A 108 -7.76 -4.30 -8.11
C HIS A 108 -8.65 -3.21 -8.72
N ASP A 109 -9.46 -2.57 -7.89
CA ASP A 109 -10.36 -1.49 -8.33
C ASP A 109 -9.56 -0.28 -8.78
N GLY A 110 -8.54 0.13 -7.99
CA GLY A 110 -7.63 1.20 -8.34
C GLY A 110 -6.97 0.97 -9.70
N LYS A 111 -6.42 -0.22 -9.94
CA LYS A 111 -5.84 -0.59 -11.23
C LYS A 111 -6.82 -0.40 -12.38
N LYS A 112 -8.06 -0.91 -12.25
CA LYS A 112 -9.09 -0.78 -13.29
C LYS A 112 -9.43 0.68 -13.56
N THR A 113 -9.59 1.48 -12.52
CA THR A 113 -9.94 2.90 -12.64
C THR A 113 -8.79 3.72 -13.23
N CYS A 114 -7.54 3.46 -12.84
CA CYS A 114 -6.37 4.08 -13.46
C CYS A 114 -6.27 3.76 -14.96
N GLN A 115 -6.58 2.52 -15.37
CA GLN A 115 -6.61 2.15 -16.78
C GLN A 115 -7.70 2.91 -17.55
N GLN A 116 -8.85 3.17 -16.92
CA GLN A 116 -9.89 4.02 -17.50
C GLN A 116 -9.42 5.47 -17.67
N ALA A 117 -8.73 6.03 -16.67
CA ALA A 117 -8.13 7.36 -16.76
C ALA A 117 -7.12 7.46 -17.91
N ILE A 118 -6.25 6.47 -18.06
CA ILE A 118 -5.28 6.39 -19.17
C ILE A 118 -5.99 6.31 -20.53
N LYS A 119 -7.07 5.52 -20.61
CA LYS A 119 -7.86 5.43 -21.85
C LYS A 119 -8.50 6.77 -22.22
N ALA A 120 -8.99 7.52 -21.23
CA ALA A 120 -9.59 8.84 -21.43
C ALA A 120 -8.54 9.90 -21.84
N ASN A 121 -7.35 9.87 -21.24
CA ASN A 121 -6.24 10.77 -21.60
C ASN A 121 -4.88 10.07 -21.48
N ARG A 122 -4.32 9.66 -22.63
CA ARG A 122 -3.02 8.98 -22.69
C ARG A 122 -1.81 9.88 -22.40
N LYS A 123 -2.01 11.20 -22.38
CA LYS A 123 -0.95 12.18 -22.09
C LYS A 123 -0.93 12.63 -20.62
N PHE A 124 -1.81 12.09 -19.79
CA PHE A 124 -1.89 12.41 -18.38
C PHE A 124 -0.95 11.46 -17.59
N PRO A 125 0.12 11.95 -16.93
CA PRO A 125 1.16 11.11 -16.32
C PRO A 125 0.69 10.41 -15.04
N ASP A 126 -0.09 11.08 -14.17
CA ASP A 126 -0.46 10.57 -12.86
C ASP A 126 -1.14 9.20 -12.87
N PRO A 127 -2.09 8.88 -13.77
CA PRO A 127 -2.70 7.56 -13.83
C PRO A 127 -1.70 6.44 -14.11
N TYR A 128 -0.63 6.71 -14.86
CA TYR A 128 0.42 5.72 -15.08
C TYR A 128 1.20 5.47 -13.79
N ASN A 129 1.58 6.54 -13.07
CA ASN A 129 2.22 6.40 -11.76
C ASN A 129 1.33 5.58 -10.80
N ASN A 130 0.06 5.93 -10.67
CA ASN A 130 -0.88 5.26 -9.79
C ASN A 130 -1.16 3.81 -10.21
N LEU A 131 -1.19 3.51 -11.51
CA LEU A 131 -1.24 2.13 -12.02
C LEU A 131 0.03 1.37 -11.63
N GLY A 132 1.18 2.03 -11.70
CA GLY A 132 2.45 1.49 -11.23
C GLY A 132 2.40 1.09 -9.76
N VAL A 133 1.83 1.92 -8.89
CA VAL A 133 1.65 1.60 -7.47
C VAL A 133 0.76 0.36 -7.28
N ALA A 134 -0.38 0.29 -7.96
CA ALA A 134 -1.24 -0.90 -7.88
C ALA A 134 -0.50 -2.19 -8.29
N LEU A 135 0.30 -2.12 -9.36
CA LEU A 135 1.11 -3.25 -9.84
C LEU A 135 2.25 -3.60 -8.88
N TYR A 136 2.83 -2.60 -8.22
CA TYR A 136 3.86 -2.79 -7.22
C TYR A 136 3.32 -3.55 -6.01
N GLU A 137 2.16 -3.18 -5.50
CA GLU A 137 1.49 -3.87 -4.40
C GLU A 137 1.08 -5.32 -4.76
N GLU A 138 0.75 -5.55 -6.04
CA GLU A 138 0.59 -6.91 -6.60
C GLU A 138 1.93 -7.65 -6.78
N LYS A 139 3.08 -7.09 -6.36
CA LYS A 139 4.45 -7.60 -6.54
C LYS A 139 4.86 -7.79 -8.01
N LYS A 140 4.17 -7.14 -8.94
CA LYS A 140 4.46 -7.13 -10.38
C LYS A 140 5.46 -6.03 -10.71
N TYR A 141 6.61 -6.01 -10.03
CA TYR A 141 7.60 -4.93 -10.07
C TYR A 141 8.06 -4.56 -11.48
N GLY A 142 8.24 -5.55 -12.38
CA GLY A 142 8.63 -5.29 -13.77
C GLY A 142 7.56 -4.51 -14.54
N ALA A 143 6.28 -4.79 -14.30
CA ALA A 143 5.17 -4.05 -14.90
C ALA A 143 5.03 -2.66 -14.28
N ALA A 144 5.22 -2.54 -12.97
CA ALA A 144 5.24 -1.26 -12.26
C ALA A 144 6.32 -0.32 -12.82
N ILE A 145 7.55 -0.80 -12.98
CA ILE A 145 8.66 -0.05 -13.57
C ILE A 145 8.29 0.53 -14.95
N LYS A 146 7.62 -0.27 -15.80
CA LYS A 146 7.16 0.21 -17.12
C LYS A 146 6.20 1.38 -17.00
N GLN A 147 5.27 1.31 -16.04
CA GLN A 147 4.29 2.38 -15.82
C GLN A 147 4.94 3.64 -15.25
N TYR A 148 5.84 3.53 -14.27
CA TYR A 148 6.56 4.67 -13.72
C TYR A 148 7.44 5.35 -14.79
N ARG A 149 8.16 4.58 -15.61
CA ARG A 149 8.92 5.15 -16.73
C ARG A 149 8.02 5.88 -17.73
N LYS A 150 6.80 5.36 -17.96
CA LYS A 150 5.84 6.06 -18.84
C LYS A 150 5.32 7.34 -18.22
N ALA A 151 5.10 7.39 -16.91
CA ALA A 151 4.76 8.61 -16.21
C ALA A 151 5.89 9.66 -16.33
N ILE A 152 7.14 9.26 -16.10
CA ILE A 152 8.33 10.11 -16.23
C ILE A 152 8.53 10.62 -17.67
N GLU A 153 8.28 9.78 -18.67
CA GLU A 153 8.34 10.19 -20.08
C GLU A 153 7.36 11.31 -20.41
N LEU A 154 6.22 11.34 -19.72
CA LEU A 154 5.18 12.34 -19.91
C LEU A 154 5.38 13.59 -19.05
N ASP A 155 5.99 13.45 -17.87
CA ASP A 155 6.35 14.51 -16.94
C ASP A 155 7.55 14.05 -16.09
N ASP A 156 8.70 14.68 -16.29
CA ASP A 156 9.94 14.37 -15.59
C ASP A 156 10.19 15.27 -14.35
N SER A 157 9.22 16.11 -14.00
CA SER A 157 9.33 17.05 -12.89
C SER A 157 8.77 16.51 -11.55
N ALA A 158 8.06 15.37 -11.56
CA ALA A 158 7.41 14.82 -10.38
C ALA A 158 8.33 13.89 -9.58
N ALA A 159 8.82 14.35 -8.42
CA ALA A 159 9.69 13.58 -7.53
C ALA A 159 9.10 12.21 -7.13
N SER A 160 7.78 12.15 -6.95
CA SER A 160 7.08 10.90 -6.59
C SER A 160 7.19 9.80 -7.64
N PHE A 161 7.30 10.15 -8.92
CA PHE A 161 7.43 9.16 -9.99
C PHE A 161 8.80 8.48 -9.92
N TYR A 162 9.86 9.26 -9.65
CA TYR A 162 11.20 8.74 -9.47
C TYR A 162 11.35 7.96 -8.16
N SER A 163 10.74 8.41 -7.08
CA SER A 163 10.71 7.68 -5.80
C SER A 163 10.05 6.30 -5.97
N ASN A 164 8.89 6.25 -6.62
CA ASN A 164 8.18 5.00 -6.90
C ASN A 164 8.97 4.07 -7.86
N LEU A 165 9.62 4.65 -8.89
CA LEU A 165 10.52 3.90 -9.77
C LEU A 165 11.67 3.30 -8.97
N GLY A 166 12.30 4.09 -8.09
CA GLY A 166 13.37 3.65 -7.20
C GLY A 166 12.94 2.46 -6.34
N ALA A 167 11.77 2.54 -5.70
CA ALA A 167 11.22 1.46 -4.89
C ALA A 167 11.02 0.16 -5.69
N ALA A 168 10.50 0.25 -6.91
CA ALA A 168 10.27 -0.91 -7.75
C ALA A 168 11.59 -1.53 -8.28
N LEU A 169 12.57 -0.71 -8.60
CA LEU A 169 13.92 -1.15 -8.98
C LEU A 169 14.63 -1.82 -7.80
N PHE A 170 14.49 -1.23 -6.60
CA PHE A 170 15.03 -1.79 -5.36
C PHE A 170 14.46 -3.19 -5.09
N SER A 171 13.14 -3.34 -5.19
CA SER A 171 12.45 -4.64 -5.05
C SER A 171 12.86 -5.67 -6.11
N LYS A 172 13.36 -5.21 -7.26
CA LYS A 172 13.99 -6.04 -8.30
C LYS A 172 15.48 -6.29 -8.05
N LYS A 173 16.03 -5.80 -6.93
CA LYS A 173 17.46 -5.85 -6.58
C LYS A 173 18.38 -5.15 -7.60
N LYS A 174 17.84 -4.18 -8.32
CA LYS A 174 18.57 -3.30 -9.23
C LYS A 174 19.04 -2.05 -8.48
N PHE A 175 19.93 -2.25 -7.51
CA PHE A 175 20.27 -1.24 -6.51
C PHE A 175 20.90 0.03 -7.09
N GLU A 176 21.75 -0.09 -8.11
CA GLU A 176 22.36 1.07 -8.76
C GLU A 176 21.34 1.92 -9.53
N GLU A 177 20.45 1.28 -10.31
CA GLU A 177 19.36 1.98 -11.00
C GLU A 177 18.40 2.62 -9.99
N SER A 178 18.13 1.93 -8.88
CA SER A 178 17.30 2.43 -7.78
C SER A 178 17.92 3.68 -7.14
N ALA A 179 19.20 3.65 -6.80
CA ALA A 179 19.90 4.79 -6.21
C ALA A 179 19.86 6.02 -7.13
N LYS A 180 20.04 5.84 -8.45
CA LYS A 180 19.90 6.93 -9.43
C LYS A 180 18.49 7.50 -9.46
N ALA A 181 17.47 6.65 -9.40
CA ALA A 181 16.08 7.11 -9.36
C ALA A 181 15.78 7.87 -8.07
N TYR A 182 16.21 7.37 -6.90
CA TYR A 182 16.06 8.07 -5.63
C TYR A 182 16.85 9.40 -5.59
N GLN A 183 18.07 9.42 -6.14
CA GLN A 183 18.84 10.66 -6.26
C GLN A 183 18.04 11.70 -7.05
N ARG A 184 17.46 11.32 -8.20
CA ARG A 184 16.65 12.24 -9.00
C ARG A 184 15.39 12.69 -8.26
N ALA A 185 14.76 11.82 -7.49
CA ALA A 185 13.63 12.18 -6.65
C ALA A 185 14.01 13.24 -5.62
N LEU A 186 15.15 13.07 -4.93
CA LEU A 186 15.68 14.03 -3.95
C LEU A 186 16.10 15.35 -4.56
N GLU A 187 16.67 15.35 -5.77
CA GLU A 187 17.02 16.58 -6.50
C GLU A 187 15.78 17.41 -6.82
N LEU A 188 14.64 16.75 -7.10
CA LEU A 188 13.37 17.41 -7.40
C LEU A 188 12.64 17.85 -6.12
N ASP A 189 12.68 17.05 -5.08
CA ASP A 189 12.09 17.32 -3.76
C ASP A 189 12.93 16.68 -2.65
N PRO A 190 13.76 17.46 -1.94
CA PRO A 190 14.57 16.93 -0.83
C PRO A 190 13.77 16.28 0.30
N ASP A 191 12.48 16.59 0.41
CA ASP A 191 11.59 16.04 1.44
C ASP A 191 10.73 14.86 0.93
N VAL A 192 11.01 14.34 -0.26
CA VAL A 192 10.16 13.34 -0.92
C VAL A 192 9.93 12.07 -0.08
N PHE A 193 10.90 11.71 0.77
CA PHE A 193 10.79 10.53 1.64
C PHE A 193 10.13 10.83 2.99
N GLU A 194 10.05 12.12 3.37
CA GLU A 194 9.46 12.58 4.65
C GLU A 194 7.97 12.88 4.51
N ARG A 195 7.55 13.25 3.32
CA ARG A 195 6.17 13.67 3.05
C ARG A 195 5.42 12.62 2.24
N SER A 196 4.20 12.30 2.68
CA SER A 196 3.27 11.63 1.78
C SER A 196 3.02 12.52 0.56
N SER A 197 3.37 12.04 -0.62
CA SER A 197 3.27 12.79 -1.87
C SER A 197 1.88 13.39 -2.09
N ARG A 198 1.82 14.69 -2.40
CA ARG A 198 0.57 15.38 -2.76
C ARG A 198 0.05 14.94 -4.12
N GLN A 199 0.89 14.45 -5.01
CA GLN A 199 0.57 14.14 -6.41
C GLN A 199 0.28 12.68 -6.70
N GLY A 200 0.59 11.76 -5.79
CA GLY A 200 0.36 10.34 -6.04
C GLY A 200 0.47 9.49 -4.79
N VAL A 201 0.14 8.21 -4.89
CA VAL A 201 0.41 7.25 -3.83
C VAL A 201 1.87 6.84 -3.92
N GLN A 202 2.57 6.85 -2.79
CA GLN A 202 3.96 6.40 -2.72
C GLN A 202 3.99 4.89 -2.50
N ALA A 203 4.83 4.20 -3.27
CA ALA A 203 5.08 2.79 -3.05
C ALA A 203 5.88 2.58 -1.75
N GLN A 204 5.48 1.60 -0.97
CA GLN A 204 6.17 1.27 0.27
C GLN A 204 7.40 0.38 0.00
N VAL A 205 8.43 0.48 0.83
CA VAL A 205 9.54 -0.47 0.81
C VAL A 205 9.05 -1.81 1.36
N PRO A 206 9.14 -2.91 0.59
CA PRO A 206 8.26 -4.05 0.83
C PRO A 206 8.70 -5.04 1.89
N ARG A 207 9.94 -5.06 2.32
CA ARG A 207 10.45 -6.13 3.19
C ARG A 207 11.30 -5.59 4.32
N PRO A 208 11.15 -6.14 5.54
CA PRO A 208 12.01 -5.75 6.66
C PRO A 208 13.51 -5.93 6.34
N GLU A 209 13.88 -7.05 5.70
CA GLU A 209 15.27 -7.33 5.33
C GLU A 209 15.86 -6.40 4.26
N ASP A 210 15.00 -5.78 3.48
CA ASP A 210 15.40 -4.81 2.45
C ASP A 210 15.42 -3.38 3.00
N ARG A 211 14.78 -3.12 4.15
CA ARG A 211 14.66 -1.78 4.74
C ARG A 211 15.98 -1.22 5.20
N ALA A 212 16.77 -2.02 5.93
CA ALA A 212 18.09 -1.63 6.39
C ALA A 212 19.01 -1.17 5.24
N ARG A 213 19.01 -1.89 4.12
CA ARG A 213 19.77 -1.51 2.91
C ARG A 213 19.17 -0.27 2.25
N TYR A 214 17.85 -0.13 2.23
CA TYR A 214 17.18 1.05 1.71
C TYR A 214 17.61 2.29 2.50
N ASP A 215 17.53 2.24 3.84
CA ASP A 215 17.88 3.36 4.70
C ASP A 215 19.36 3.74 4.56
N TYR A 216 20.25 2.76 4.45
CA TYR A 216 21.65 2.99 4.15
C TYR A 216 21.86 3.69 2.79
N THR A 217 21.13 3.25 1.76
CA THR A 217 21.19 3.88 0.43
C THR A 217 20.71 5.33 0.48
N VAL A 218 19.61 5.60 1.18
CA VAL A 218 19.07 6.95 1.35
C VAL A 218 20.03 7.82 2.17
N ALA A 219 20.66 7.26 3.22
CA ALA A 219 21.68 7.96 3.99
C ALA A 219 22.85 8.44 3.12
N LYS A 220 23.34 7.58 2.22
CA LYS A 220 24.39 7.94 1.25
C LYS A 220 23.97 9.10 0.35
N LEU A 221 22.74 9.06 -0.16
CA LEU A 221 22.21 10.11 -1.04
C LEU A 221 22.11 11.44 -0.30
N TYR A 222 21.59 11.48 0.92
CA TYR A 222 21.54 12.68 1.72
C TYR A 222 22.94 13.20 2.08
N ALA A 223 23.89 12.32 2.41
CA ALA A 223 25.28 12.72 2.65
C ALA A 223 25.91 13.41 1.42
N LYS A 224 25.75 12.79 0.24
CA LYS A 224 26.24 13.33 -1.04
C LYS A 224 25.65 14.71 -1.37
N MET A 225 24.41 14.95 -0.95
CA MET A 225 23.71 16.23 -1.14
C MET A 225 23.99 17.25 -0.03
N GLY A 226 24.79 16.91 0.99
CA GLY A 226 25.13 17.81 2.10
C GLY A 226 24.07 17.89 3.22
N PHE A 227 23.04 17.06 3.19
CA PHE A 227 22.01 17.00 4.24
C PHE A 227 22.45 16.12 5.41
N SER A 228 23.45 16.57 6.17
CA SER A 228 24.10 15.79 7.24
C SER A 228 23.12 15.26 8.28
N GLU A 229 22.15 16.06 8.71
CA GLU A 229 21.14 15.68 9.71
C GLU A 229 20.33 14.44 9.24
N ARG A 230 19.75 14.53 8.05
CA ARG A 230 18.98 13.46 7.45
C ARG A 230 19.82 12.21 7.17
N SER A 231 21.03 12.42 6.70
CA SER A 231 21.98 11.33 6.48
C SER A 231 22.24 10.55 7.77
N LEU A 232 22.51 11.24 8.88
CA LEU A 232 22.70 10.60 10.19
C LEU A 232 21.44 9.87 10.68
N GLU A 233 20.27 10.45 10.45
CA GLU A 233 19.00 9.81 10.81
C GLU A 233 18.79 8.49 10.06
N TYR A 234 18.95 8.50 8.74
CA TYR A 234 18.81 7.30 7.91
C TYR A 234 19.92 6.28 8.15
N LEU A 235 21.15 6.73 8.44
CA LEU A 235 22.24 5.85 8.83
C LEU A 235 21.93 5.16 10.17
N ARG A 236 21.33 5.86 11.12
CA ARG A 236 20.85 5.28 12.39
C ARG A 236 19.76 4.24 12.16
N LYS A 237 18.75 4.55 11.33
CA LYS A 237 17.70 3.58 10.94
C LYS A 237 18.30 2.32 10.34
N ALA A 238 19.26 2.45 9.42
CA ALA A 238 19.94 1.33 8.81
C ALA A 238 20.66 0.45 9.85
N MET A 239 21.32 1.08 10.84
CA MET A 239 21.96 0.37 11.95
C MET A 239 20.93 -0.38 12.81
N GLU A 240 19.87 0.31 13.24
CA GLU A 240 18.82 -0.26 14.10
C GLU A 240 18.09 -1.43 13.43
N GLU A 241 17.95 -1.39 12.11
CA GLU A 241 17.35 -2.46 11.31
C GLU A 241 18.36 -3.54 10.88
N GLY A 242 19.60 -3.46 11.36
CA GLY A 242 20.60 -4.52 11.23
C GLY A 242 21.27 -4.58 9.85
N TYR A 243 21.58 -3.44 9.24
CA TYR A 243 22.38 -3.42 8.00
C TYR A 243 23.76 -4.05 8.24
N LYS A 244 24.05 -5.17 7.57
CA LYS A 244 25.24 -5.97 7.85
C LYS A 244 26.55 -5.26 7.50
N ASP A 245 26.55 -4.53 6.39
CA ASP A 245 27.74 -3.86 5.87
C ASP A 245 27.86 -2.41 6.41
N PHE A 246 27.32 -2.16 7.62
CA PHE A 246 27.26 -0.83 8.23
C PHE A 246 28.65 -0.16 8.37
N LYS A 247 29.71 -0.96 8.58
CA LYS A 247 31.09 -0.47 8.66
C LYS A 247 31.61 0.12 7.35
N ASP A 248 30.96 -0.14 6.23
CA ASP A 248 31.32 0.46 4.95
C ASP A 248 31.11 1.99 4.96
N ALA A 249 30.32 2.53 5.89
CA ALA A 249 30.20 3.97 6.10
C ALA A 249 31.56 4.67 6.41
N TYR A 250 32.54 3.94 6.92
CA TYR A 250 33.90 4.48 7.07
C TYR A 250 34.67 4.62 5.75
N LYS A 251 34.26 3.92 4.69
CA LYS A 251 34.96 3.84 3.40
C LYS A 251 34.22 4.52 2.26
N ASP A 252 32.89 4.47 2.30
CA ASP A 252 32.03 5.01 1.24
C ASP A 252 32.27 6.51 1.06
N GLU A 253 32.56 6.92 -0.18
CA GLU A 253 32.93 8.28 -0.53
C GLU A 253 31.83 9.29 -0.19
N GLU A 254 30.59 8.87 -0.30
CA GLU A 254 29.44 9.73 -0.02
C GLU A 254 29.43 10.26 1.42
N PHE A 255 30.01 9.53 2.37
CA PHE A 255 30.12 9.94 3.76
C PHE A 255 31.40 10.72 4.08
N ALA A 256 32.23 11.08 3.08
CA ALA A 256 33.53 11.74 3.33
C ALA A 256 33.39 13.01 4.17
N GLU A 257 32.44 13.89 3.83
CA GLU A 257 32.18 15.09 4.61
C GLU A 257 31.48 14.78 5.94
N LEU A 258 30.56 13.83 5.94
CA LEU A 258 29.83 13.43 7.15
C LEU A 258 30.76 12.84 8.24
N ARG A 259 31.85 12.17 7.84
CA ARG A 259 32.87 11.65 8.78
C ARG A 259 33.57 12.72 9.59
N LYS A 260 33.53 14.00 9.16
CA LYS A 260 34.06 15.14 9.90
C LYS A 260 33.12 15.60 11.02
N ASP A 261 31.87 15.18 10.98
CA ASP A 261 30.87 15.51 12.00
C ASP A 261 31.05 14.57 13.21
N LYS A 262 31.18 15.16 14.41
CA LYS A 262 31.33 14.40 15.66
C LYS A 262 30.19 13.40 15.88
N ARG A 263 28.97 13.75 15.47
CA ARG A 263 27.77 12.90 15.57
C ARG A 263 27.90 11.62 14.75
N PHE A 264 28.63 11.63 13.65
CA PHE A 264 28.95 10.42 12.89
C PHE A 264 29.81 9.47 13.72
N THR A 265 30.87 9.99 14.35
CA THR A 265 31.73 9.16 15.20
C THR A 265 30.96 8.58 16.39
N GLU A 266 30.09 9.39 17.02
CA GLU A 266 29.25 8.97 18.11
C GLU A 266 28.27 7.85 17.67
N LEU A 267 27.61 8.02 16.51
CA LEU A 267 26.72 7.02 15.94
C LEU A 267 27.45 5.70 15.63
N MET A 268 28.62 5.78 15.00
CA MET A 268 29.40 4.60 14.61
C MET A 268 30.01 3.85 15.80
N ALA A 269 30.15 4.53 16.96
CA ALA A 269 30.60 3.90 18.21
C ALA A 269 29.48 3.20 18.97
N MET A 270 28.21 3.41 18.61
CA MET A 270 27.10 2.73 19.26
C MET A 270 27.12 1.23 18.94
N LYS A 271 26.82 0.39 19.95
CA LYS A 271 26.60 -1.03 19.70
C LYS A 271 25.33 -1.19 18.86
N ASN A 272 25.41 -1.98 17.80
CA ASN A 272 24.25 -2.29 16.99
C ASN A 272 23.36 -3.29 17.75
N PRO A 273 22.14 -2.89 18.15
CA PRO A 273 21.24 -3.75 18.93
C PRO A 273 20.71 -4.95 18.13
N ALA A 274 20.81 -4.91 16.82
CA ALA A 274 20.27 -5.94 15.92
C ALA A 274 21.30 -6.97 15.46
N LEU A 275 22.60 -6.77 15.76
CA LEU A 275 23.65 -7.73 15.42
C LEU A 275 24.15 -8.42 16.70
N PRO A 276 24.12 -9.76 16.78
CA PRO A 276 24.78 -10.49 17.87
C PRO A 276 26.27 -10.19 17.86
N GLU A 277 26.90 -10.18 19.04
CA GLU A 277 28.35 -10.01 19.24
C GLU A 277 29.16 -11.08 18.53
#